data_14f0ee04e0ac8b97316922ab37e0719d
#
_entry.id   14f0ee04e0ac8b97316922ab37e0719d
#
_cell.length_a   1.000
_cell.length_b   1.000
_cell.length_c   1.000
_cell.angle_alpha   90.00
_cell.angle_beta   90.00
_cell.angle_gamma   90.00
#
_symmetry.space_group_name_H-M   'P 1'
#
loop_
_entity.id
_entity.type
_entity.pdbx_description
1 polymer ?
#
loop_
_entity_poly.entity_id
_entity_poly.type
_entity_poly.pdbx_seq_one_letter_code
_entity_poly.pdbx_strand_id
1 'polypeptide(L)'
;MSQCVKFNSKYIYTDENKYIFDEFVKSPSVIAISSPYGTGKTYTFKKIIPNFEKILFITYRRSLSNSLKRELSSLGYKTYNELSNAALLNTDRLIIQLDSLGRLNVEDDFTLEDSMPHYDFVVVDEMEGILSHFNAKTLKCKEETYDVFTRLLIENPNIFSLDGDLHNRSLDYIHNTIKRDYTYYKNEYTPEKKKSNLHGT
;
A
#
# COMPACT_ATOMS: atom_id res chain seq x y z
N MET A 1 16.58 -8.30 -10.60
CA MET A 1 16.29 -9.73 -10.40
C MET A 1 15.51 -9.87 -9.10
N SER A 2 14.25 -10.32 -9.19
CA SER A 2 13.37 -10.37 -8.01
C SER A 2 13.84 -11.50 -7.07
N GLN A 3 13.94 -11.20 -5.79
CA GLN A 3 14.40 -12.11 -4.74
C GLN A 3 13.26 -12.46 -3.79
N CYS A 4 13.16 -13.72 -3.38
CA CYS A 4 12.25 -14.18 -2.33
C CYS A 4 13.02 -14.48 -1.05
N VAL A 5 12.65 -13.82 0.03
CA VAL A 5 13.22 -14.02 1.37
C VAL A 5 12.11 -14.51 2.31
N LYS A 6 12.35 -15.64 2.97
CA LYS A 6 11.41 -16.20 3.94
C LYS A 6 11.85 -15.92 5.35
N PHE A 7 10.90 -15.60 6.22
CA PHE A 7 11.12 -15.47 7.65
C PHE A 7 9.92 -16.00 8.43
N ASN A 8 10.09 -16.24 9.72
CA ASN A 8 9.02 -16.73 10.59
C ASN A 8 9.03 -15.90 11.88
N SER A 9 8.15 -14.93 11.96
CA SER A 9 8.05 -14.04 13.12
C SER A 9 6.61 -13.61 13.37
N LYS A 10 6.23 -13.56 14.64
CA LYS A 10 4.92 -13.07 15.07
C LYS A 10 4.67 -11.62 14.64
N TYR A 11 5.73 -10.81 14.56
CA TYR A 11 5.65 -9.43 14.12
C TYR A 11 6.61 -9.18 12.95
N ILE A 12 6.17 -8.38 11.98
CA ILE A 12 6.99 -8.04 10.81
C ILE A 12 8.20 -7.20 11.22
N TYR A 13 8.00 -6.18 12.05
CA TYR A 13 9.07 -5.29 12.53
C TYR A 13 9.58 -5.78 13.89
N THR A 14 10.76 -6.36 13.88
CA THR A 14 11.50 -6.83 15.07
C THR A 14 12.97 -6.40 14.95
N ASP A 15 13.75 -6.56 16.01
CA ASP A 15 15.21 -6.28 15.97
C ASP A 15 15.93 -7.17 14.96
N GLU A 16 15.41 -8.36 14.70
CA GLU A 16 15.96 -9.32 13.73
C GLU A 16 15.61 -8.94 12.28
N ASN A 17 14.42 -8.36 12.05
CA ASN A 17 13.89 -8.08 10.71
C ASN A 17 13.99 -6.60 10.30
N LYS A 18 14.37 -5.70 11.21
CA LYS A 18 14.43 -4.25 10.94
C LYS A 18 15.35 -3.89 9.78
N TYR A 19 16.39 -4.70 9.51
CA TYR A 19 17.31 -4.49 8.39
C TYR A 19 16.59 -4.39 7.03
N ILE A 20 15.46 -5.09 6.86
CA ILE A 20 14.61 -5.04 5.65
C ILE A 20 14.19 -3.59 5.38
N PHE A 21 13.78 -2.90 6.43
CA PHE A 21 13.24 -1.55 6.36
C PHE A 21 14.34 -0.49 6.35
N ASP A 22 15.45 -0.75 7.05
CA ASP A 22 16.62 0.13 7.03
C ASP A 22 17.25 0.20 5.63
N GLU A 23 17.27 -0.90 4.88
CA GLU A 23 17.69 -0.91 3.47
C GLU A 23 16.69 -0.20 2.56
N PHE A 24 15.40 -0.45 2.76
CA PHE A 24 14.33 0.19 1.99
C PHE A 24 14.35 1.72 2.11
N VAL A 25 14.61 2.24 3.29
CA VAL A 25 14.69 3.68 3.53
C VAL A 25 15.90 4.32 2.86
N LYS A 26 17.00 3.57 2.72
CA LYS A 26 18.28 4.09 2.16
C LYS A 26 18.32 4.13 0.63
N SER A 27 17.52 3.29 -0.03
CA SER A 27 17.60 3.14 -1.49
C SER A 27 16.21 2.93 -2.08
N PRO A 28 15.86 3.68 -3.14
CA PRO A 28 14.60 3.50 -3.84
C PRO A 28 14.38 2.06 -4.27
N SER A 29 13.27 1.46 -3.83
CA SER A 29 13.01 0.05 -4.07
C SER A 29 11.53 -0.32 -3.99
N VAL A 30 11.22 -1.53 -4.42
CA VAL A 30 9.90 -2.15 -4.27
C VAL A 30 10.01 -3.31 -3.32
N ILE A 31 9.23 -3.25 -2.24
CA ILE A 31 9.10 -4.35 -1.29
C ILE A 31 7.67 -4.89 -1.31
N ALA A 32 7.55 -6.19 -1.44
CA ALA A 32 6.30 -6.92 -1.31
C ALA A 32 6.37 -7.85 -0.10
N ILE A 33 5.44 -7.71 0.84
CA ILE A 33 5.40 -8.54 2.06
C ILE A 33 4.08 -9.31 2.13
N SER A 34 4.17 -10.62 2.15
CA SER A 34 3.08 -11.50 2.55
C SER A 34 3.21 -11.84 4.03
N SER A 35 2.22 -11.45 4.82
CA SER A 35 2.25 -11.72 6.27
C SER A 35 0.83 -11.87 6.84
N PRO A 36 0.58 -12.88 7.68
CA PRO A 36 -0.73 -13.15 8.25
C PRO A 36 -1.36 -11.93 8.94
N TYR A 37 -2.65 -12.03 9.18
CA TYR A 37 -3.36 -10.99 9.93
C TYR A 37 -2.83 -10.90 11.38
N GLY A 38 -2.74 -9.68 11.92
CA GLY A 38 -2.29 -9.46 13.30
C GLY A 38 -0.76 -9.45 13.48
N THR A 39 0.02 -9.47 12.41
CA THR A 39 1.49 -9.44 12.48
C THR A 39 2.11 -8.04 12.55
N GLY A 40 1.29 -7.02 12.85
CA GLY A 40 1.78 -5.66 13.07
C GLY A 40 2.08 -4.86 11.81
N LYS A 41 1.32 -5.06 10.73
CA LYS A 41 1.47 -4.29 9.47
C LYS A 41 1.46 -2.78 9.73
N THR A 42 0.42 -2.26 10.41
CA THR A 42 0.32 -0.82 10.73
C THR A 42 1.43 -0.35 11.67
N TYR A 43 1.86 -1.18 12.60
CA TYR A 43 3.00 -0.86 13.45
C TYR A 43 4.28 -0.68 12.64
N THR A 44 4.52 -1.56 11.67
CA THR A 44 5.65 -1.48 10.74
C THR A 44 5.64 -0.15 9.99
N PHE A 45 4.49 0.26 9.46
CA PHE A 45 4.36 1.56 8.79
C PHE A 45 4.76 2.72 9.70
N LYS A 46 4.27 2.74 10.94
CA LYS A 46 4.61 3.81 11.91
C LYS A 46 6.10 3.95 12.16
N LYS A 47 6.87 2.88 11.96
CA LYS A 47 8.33 2.89 12.09
C LYS A 47 9.04 3.42 10.84
N ILE A 48 8.47 3.21 9.66
CA ILE A 48 9.07 3.57 8.37
C ILE A 48 8.70 5.00 7.97
N ILE A 49 7.45 5.39 8.18
CA ILE A 49 6.84 6.68 7.81
C ILE A 49 7.70 7.92 8.15
N PRO A 50 8.37 8.03 9.31
CA PRO A 50 9.16 9.22 9.64
C PRO A 50 10.30 9.54 8.66
N ASN A 51 10.68 8.59 7.81
CA ASN A 51 11.76 8.75 6.84
C ASN A 51 11.30 9.36 5.51
N PHE A 52 9.99 9.61 5.34
CA PHE A 52 9.39 10.10 4.11
C PHE A 52 8.51 11.32 4.40
N GLU A 53 8.51 12.28 3.49
CA GLU A 53 7.68 13.49 3.59
C GLU A 53 6.32 13.29 2.94
N LYS A 54 6.33 12.84 1.67
CA LYS A 54 5.12 12.69 0.85
C LYS A 54 4.74 11.22 0.70
N ILE A 55 3.63 10.83 1.31
CA ILE A 55 3.24 9.44 1.41
C ILE A 55 1.81 9.24 0.93
N LEU A 56 1.63 8.32 -0.01
CA LEU A 56 0.33 7.88 -0.48
C LEU A 56 0.00 6.49 0.05
N PHE A 57 -1.13 6.37 0.73
CA PHE A 57 -1.74 5.10 1.11
C PHE A 57 -2.89 4.77 0.19
N ILE A 58 -2.80 3.67 -0.55
CA ILE A 58 -3.86 3.17 -1.44
C ILE A 58 -4.55 1.98 -0.78
N THR A 59 -5.87 2.06 -0.63
CA THR A 59 -6.72 0.99 -0.09
C THR A 59 -7.89 0.74 -1.03
N TYR A 60 -8.52 -0.43 -0.98
CA TYR A 60 -9.74 -0.68 -1.77
C TYR A 60 -11.01 -0.69 -0.92
N ARG A 61 -10.90 -0.77 0.42
CA ARG A 61 -12.05 -0.76 1.34
C ARG A 61 -12.14 0.53 2.14
N ARG A 62 -13.33 1.13 2.14
CA ARG A 62 -13.62 2.34 2.93
C ARG A 62 -13.38 2.13 4.44
N SER A 63 -13.73 0.95 4.96
CA SER A 63 -13.50 0.59 6.37
C SER A 63 -12.01 0.61 6.73
N LEU A 64 -11.16 0.16 5.82
CA LEU A 64 -9.71 0.15 5.99
C LEU A 64 -9.14 1.57 5.99
N SER A 65 -9.56 2.43 5.06
CA SER A 65 -9.19 3.85 5.04
C SER A 65 -9.52 4.55 6.36
N ASN A 66 -10.71 4.31 6.91
CA ASN A 66 -11.15 4.89 8.18
C ASN A 66 -10.36 4.36 9.39
N SER A 67 -9.98 3.08 9.38
CA SER A 67 -9.15 2.49 10.42
C SER A 67 -7.73 3.07 10.39
N LEU A 68 -7.11 3.10 9.22
CA LEU A 68 -5.79 3.70 9.01
C LEU A 68 -5.76 5.16 9.43
N LYS A 69 -6.79 5.95 9.07
CA LYS A 69 -6.88 7.34 9.49
C LYS A 69 -6.82 7.49 11.01
N ARG A 70 -7.63 6.72 11.75
CA ARG A 70 -7.63 6.78 13.22
C ARG A 70 -6.27 6.43 13.79
N GLU A 71 -5.61 5.43 13.23
CA GLU A 71 -4.30 4.97 13.69
C GLU A 71 -3.15 5.92 13.32
N LEU A 72 -3.26 6.62 12.19
CA LEU A 72 -2.23 7.52 11.67
C LEU A 72 -2.57 9.01 11.87
N SER A 73 -3.64 9.33 12.59
CA SER A 73 -4.11 10.72 12.80
C SER A 73 -3.05 11.63 13.40
N SER A 74 -2.28 11.13 14.38
CA SER A 74 -1.18 11.86 15.01
C SER A 74 0.00 12.16 14.08
N LEU A 75 0.06 11.51 12.92
CA LEU A 75 1.10 11.67 11.91
C LEU A 75 0.69 12.58 10.74
N GLY A 76 -0.43 13.29 10.86
CA GLY A 76 -0.88 14.28 9.87
C GLY A 76 -1.56 13.73 8.63
N TYR A 77 -1.98 12.45 8.62
CA TYR A 77 -2.68 11.86 7.49
C TYR A 77 -4.10 12.43 7.32
N LYS A 78 -4.46 12.69 6.08
CA LYS A 78 -5.81 13.08 5.65
C LYS A 78 -6.39 12.01 4.74
N THR A 79 -7.72 11.90 4.75
CA THR A 79 -8.42 11.00 3.82
C THR A 79 -9.04 11.79 2.67
N TYR A 80 -9.11 11.15 1.52
CA TYR A 80 -9.70 11.71 0.30
C TYR A 80 -11.12 12.27 0.48
N ASN A 81 -11.90 11.75 1.45
CA ASN A 81 -13.26 12.21 1.73
C ASN A 81 -13.33 13.60 2.39
N GLU A 82 -12.25 14.06 2.99
CA GLU A 82 -12.17 15.33 3.73
C GLU A 82 -11.64 16.47 2.88
N LEU A 83 -11.25 16.17 1.65
CA LEU A 83 -10.49 17.07 0.79
C LEU A 83 -11.28 17.41 -0.48
N SER A 84 -11.22 18.68 -0.91
CA SER A 84 -11.54 19.06 -2.27
C SER A 84 -10.50 18.51 -3.25
N ASN A 85 -10.77 18.49 -4.56
CA ASN A 85 -9.81 18.00 -5.55
C ASN A 85 -8.50 18.80 -5.50
N ALA A 86 -8.57 20.13 -5.44
CA ALA A 86 -7.38 20.97 -5.34
C ALA A 86 -6.57 20.71 -4.06
N ALA A 87 -7.23 20.50 -2.91
CA ALA A 87 -6.53 20.18 -1.66
C ALA A 87 -5.93 18.78 -1.66
N LEU A 88 -6.55 17.84 -2.38
CA LEU A 88 -6.09 16.47 -2.49
C LEU A 88 -4.72 16.39 -3.19
N LEU A 89 -4.56 17.13 -4.28
CA LEU A 89 -3.31 17.19 -5.04
C LEU A 89 -2.12 17.78 -4.25
N ASN A 90 -2.42 18.64 -3.27
CA ASN A 90 -1.42 19.30 -2.43
C ASN A 90 -1.29 18.65 -1.04
N THR A 91 -1.77 17.43 -0.88
CA THR A 91 -1.71 16.73 0.41
C THR A 91 -0.54 15.77 0.45
N ASP A 92 0.44 16.05 1.32
CA ASP A 92 1.67 15.26 1.45
C ASP A 92 1.42 13.87 2.06
N ARG A 93 0.44 13.72 2.95
CA ARG A 93 0.13 12.45 3.62
C ARG A 93 -1.33 12.07 3.39
N LEU A 94 -1.55 11.31 2.32
CA LEU A 94 -2.88 11.00 1.83
C LEU A 94 -3.23 9.52 1.98
N ILE A 95 -4.43 9.24 2.48
CA ILE A 95 -5.07 7.93 2.40
C ILE A 95 -6.20 8.03 1.38
N ILE A 96 -6.12 7.23 0.33
CA ILE A 96 -7.10 7.25 -0.77
C ILE A 96 -7.63 5.83 -1.05
N GLN A 97 -8.90 5.76 -1.39
CA GLN A 97 -9.51 4.53 -1.87
C GLN A 97 -9.31 4.40 -3.39
N LEU A 98 -9.15 3.16 -3.86
CA LEU A 98 -8.94 2.84 -5.28
C LEU A 98 -9.95 3.54 -6.20
N ASP A 99 -11.25 3.48 -5.85
CA ASP A 99 -12.34 4.07 -6.65
C ASP A 99 -12.25 5.61 -6.78
N SER A 100 -11.39 6.24 -6.00
CA SER A 100 -11.18 7.70 -5.98
C SER A 100 -9.84 8.13 -6.56
N LEU A 101 -9.03 7.20 -7.07
CA LEU A 101 -7.71 7.51 -7.62
C LEU A 101 -7.77 8.45 -8.84
N GLY A 102 -8.80 8.37 -9.66
CA GLY A 102 -9.01 9.29 -10.80
C GLY A 102 -9.00 10.77 -10.38
N ARG A 103 -9.30 11.08 -9.11
CA ARG A 103 -9.21 12.45 -8.57
C ARG A 103 -7.78 12.99 -8.46
N LEU A 104 -6.77 12.13 -8.57
CA LEU A 104 -5.36 12.52 -8.60
C LEU A 104 -4.88 12.87 -10.01
N ASN A 105 -5.63 12.48 -11.03
CA ASN A 105 -5.36 12.84 -12.41
C ASN A 105 -5.99 14.20 -12.70
N VAL A 106 -5.17 15.20 -12.99
CA VAL A 106 -5.66 16.52 -13.39
C VAL A 106 -5.27 16.70 -14.84
N GLU A 107 -6.29 16.74 -15.68
CA GLU A 107 -6.13 17.30 -17.01
C GLU A 107 -5.99 18.82 -16.87
N ASP A 108 -4.79 19.33 -17.04
CA ASP A 108 -4.60 20.78 -17.13
C ASP A 108 -4.90 21.20 -18.58
N ASP A 109 -6.06 21.79 -18.79
CA ASP A 109 -6.52 22.29 -20.09
C ASP A 109 -5.55 23.30 -20.73
N PHE A 110 -4.59 23.83 -19.95
CA PHE A 110 -3.64 24.85 -20.42
C PHE A 110 -2.25 24.30 -20.80
N THR A 111 -1.81 23.20 -20.21
CA THR A 111 -0.42 22.71 -20.41
C THR A 111 -0.32 21.44 -21.22
N LEU A 112 -1.43 20.73 -21.48
CA LEU A 112 -1.46 19.38 -22.09
C LEU A 112 -0.60 18.34 -21.34
N GLU A 113 -0.11 18.69 -20.17
CA GLU A 113 0.65 17.79 -19.31
C GLU A 113 -0.28 17.26 -18.21
N ASP A 114 -0.51 15.96 -18.21
CA ASP A 114 -1.15 15.26 -17.12
C ASP A 114 -0.26 15.36 -15.88
N SER A 115 -0.58 16.25 -14.95
CA SER A 115 0.17 16.35 -13.70
C SER A 115 -0.46 15.49 -12.62
N MET A 116 0.26 14.47 -12.18
CA MET A 116 -0.07 13.75 -10.96
C MET A 116 0.82 14.21 -9.81
N PRO A 117 0.28 14.20 -8.56
CA PRO A 117 1.12 14.50 -7.40
C PRO A 117 2.22 13.45 -7.25
N HIS A 118 3.44 13.92 -7.00
CA HIS A 118 4.58 13.05 -6.73
C HIS A 118 4.64 12.71 -5.25
N TYR A 119 4.88 11.43 -4.94
CA TYR A 119 5.07 10.91 -3.59
C TYR A 119 6.46 10.27 -3.46
N ASP A 120 7.05 10.37 -2.27
CA ASP A 120 8.32 9.70 -1.95
C ASP A 120 8.10 8.21 -1.67
N PHE A 121 6.89 7.88 -1.23
CA PHE A 121 6.55 6.56 -0.74
C PHE A 121 5.07 6.23 -1.03
N VAL A 122 4.83 5.15 -1.75
CA VAL A 122 3.50 4.61 -2.02
C VAL A 122 3.30 3.29 -1.29
N VAL A 123 2.27 3.24 -0.48
CA VAL A 123 1.86 2.03 0.25
C VAL A 123 0.60 1.47 -0.39
N VAL A 124 0.64 0.20 -0.75
CA VAL A 124 -0.49 -0.54 -1.30
C VAL A 124 -0.88 -1.62 -0.29
N ASP A 125 -1.96 -1.39 0.43
CA ASP A 125 -2.45 -2.36 1.43
C ASP A 125 -3.52 -3.26 0.81
N GLU A 126 -3.33 -4.57 0.94
CA GLU A 126 -4.13 -5.62 0.31
C GLU A 126 -4.07 -5.56 -1.24
N MET A 127 -2.86 -5.65 -1.80
CA MET A 127 -2.61 -5.59 -3.25
C MET A 127 -3.44 -6.59 -4.06
N GLU A 128 -3.61 -7.83 -3.57
CA GLU A 128 -4.45 -8.84 -4.21
C GLU A 128 -5.93 -8.40 -4.27
N GLY A 129 -6.40 -7.77 -3.20
CA GLY A 129 -7.73 -7.19 -3.14
C GLY A 129 -7.91 -6.06 -4.16
N ILE A 130 -6.94 -5.17 -4.27
CA ILE A 130 -6.91 -4.07 -5.23
C ILE A 130 -6.97 -4.61 -6.67
N LEU A 131 -6.07 -5.53 -7.03
CA LEU A 131 -6.03 -6.12 -8.37
C LEU A 131 -7.29 -6.92 -8.72
N SER A 132 -7.91 -7.57 -7.72
CA SER A 132 -9.20 -8.23 -7.90
C SER A 132 -10.34 -7.24 -8.15
N HIS A 133 -10.28 -6.08 -7.47
CA HIS A 133 -11.33 -5.06 -7.56
C HIS A 133 -11.43 -4.44 -8.95
N PHE A 134 -10.36 -4.41 -9.73
CA PHE A 134 -10.40 -3.99 -11.14
C PHE A 134 -11.32 -4.85 -11.99
N ASN A 135 -11.65 -6.09 -11.57
CA ASN A 135 -12.63 -6.94 -12.24
C ASN A 135 -14.07 -6.73 -11.71
N ALA A 136 -14.25 -5.94 -10.65
CA ALA A 136 -15.58 -5.72 -10.07
C ALA A 136 -16.45 -4.85 -10.99
N LYS A 137 -17.74 -5.20 -11.06
CA LYS A 137 -18.74 -4.42 -11.80
C LYS A 137 -19.05 -3.06 -11.14
N THR A 138 -18.73 -2.92 -9.87
CA THR A 138 -18.97 -1.72 -9.07
C THR A 138 -17.94 -0.62 -9.27
N LEU A 139 -16.76 -0.95 -9.81
CA LEU A 139 -15.73 0.04 -10.09
C LEU A 139 -16.12 0.87 -11.31
N LYS A 140 -16.35 2.15 -11.08
CA LYS A 140 -16.60 3.13 -12.15
C LYS A 140 -15.28 3.61 -12.73
N CYS A 141 -15.29 4.08 -13.99
CA CYS A 141 -14.09 4.62 -14.67
C CYS A 141 -12.88 3.68 -14.55
N LYS A 142 -13.10 2.39 -14.81
CA LYS A 142 -12.13 1.32 -14.55
C LYS A 142 -10.78 1.54 -15.24
N GLU A 143 -10.80 1.92 -16.51
CA GLU A 143 -9.59 2.15 -17.32
C GLU A 143 -8.79 3.31 -16.75
N GLU A 144 -9.42 4.45 -16.51
CA GLU A 144 -8.80 5.62 -15.89
C GLU A 144 -8.20 5.29 -14.52
N THR A 145 -8.98 4.61 -13.66
CA THR A 145 -8.49 4.20 -12.32
C THR A 145 -7.27 3.27 -12.42
N TYR A 146 -7.28 2.35 -13.38
CA TYR A 146 -6.17 1.43 -13.62
C TYR A 146 -4.92 2.19 -14.13
N ASP A 147 -5.10 3.12 -15.04
CA ASP A 147 -4.00 3.93 -15.58
C ASP A 147 -3.38 4.80 -14.50
N VAL A 148 -4.18 5.49 -13.70
CA VAL A 148 -3.69 6.29 -12.57
C VAL A 148 -2.96 5.41 -11.55
N PHE A 149 -3.52 4.26 -11.19
CA PHE A 149 -2.87 3.32 -10.27
C PHE A 149 -1.52 2.85 -10.81
N THR A 150 -1.46 2.47 -12.07
CA THR A 150 -0.24 1.97 -12.72
C THR A 150 0.82 3.07 -12.80
N ARG A 151 0.45 4.29 -13.21
CA ARG A 151 1.35 5.45 -13.27
C ARG A 151 1.92 5.80 -11.89
N LEU A 152 1.09 5.85 -10.85
CA LEU A 152 1.53 6.08 -9.47
C LEU A 152 2.62 5.09 -9.04
N LEU A 153 2.49 3.83 -9.42
CA LEU A 153 3.49 2.80 -9.07
C LEU A 153 4.74 2.84 -9.96
N ILE A 154 4.63 3.31 -11.21
CA ILE A 154 5.80 3.48 -12.10
C ILE A 154 6.63 4.69 -11.69
N GLU A 155 5.98 5.82 -11.43
CA GLU A 155 6.63 7.12 -11.25
C GLU A 155 7.20 7.32 -9.84
N ASN A 156 6.69 6.59 -8.85
CA ASN A 156 7.16 6.77 -7.47
C ASN A 156 8.33 5.83 -7.11
N PRO A 157 9.36 6.36 -6.41
CA PRO A 157 10.60 5.63 -6.19
C PRO A 157 10.44 4.44 -5.24
N ASN A 158 9.64 4.58 -4.19
CA ASN A 158 9.48 3.57 -3.14
C ASN A 158 8.06 3.04 -3.10
N ILE A 159 7.92 1.70 -3.24
CA ILE A 159 6.64 1.00 -3.19
C ILE A 159 6.70 -0.06 -2.10
N PHE A 160 5.69 -0.06 -1.26
CA PHE A 160 5.53 -1.04 -0.20
C PHE A 160 4.17 -1.72 -0.32
N SER A 161 4.20 -2.94 -0.83
CA SER A 161 3.00 -3.77 -0.98
C SER A 161 2.86 -4.72 0.20
N LEU A 162 1.74 -4.65 0.90
CA LEU A 162 1.40 -5.53 2.02
C LEU A 162 0.14 -6.32 1.72
N ASP A 163 0.19 -7.62 1.99
CA ASP A 163 -0.98 -8.47 1.91
C ASP A 163 -0.94 -9.55 2.99
N GLY A 164 -2.10 -10.12 3.33
CA GLY A 164 -2.19 -11.32 4.15
C GLY A 164 -1.76 -12.58 3.38
N ASP A 165 -2.02 -12.58 2.09
CA ASP A 165 -1.77 -13.70 1.19
C ASP A 165 -1.45 -13.18 -0.21
N LEU A 166 -0.22 -12.75 -0.40
CA LEU A 166 0.26 -12.18 -1.64
C LEU A 166 0.57 -13.30 -2.63
N HIS A 167 -0.12 -13.30 -3.77
CA HIS A 167 -0.01 -14.32 -4.80
C HIS A 167 0.84 -13.87 -6.00
N ASN A 168 1.08 -14.81 -6.91
CA ASN A 168 1.85 -14.58 -8.12
C ASN A 168 1.29 -13.43 -8.96
N ARG A 169 -0.05 -13.24 -8.98
CA ARG A 169 -0.69 -12.14 -9.74
C ARG A 169 -0.13 -10.77 -9.35
N SER A 170 0.01 -10.49 -8.05
CA SER A 170 0.57 -9.22 -7.57
C SER A 170 2.03 -9.08 -7.91
N LEU A 171 2.80 -10.16 -7.77
CA LEU A 171 4.22 -10.18 -8.10
C LEU A 171 4.45 -10.03 -9.61
N ASP A 172 3.64 -10.71 -10.42
CA ASP A 172 3.64 -10.59 -11.88
C ASP A 172 3.24 -9.18 -12.33
N TYR A 173 2.28 -8.55 -11.67
CA TYR A 173 1.90 -7.18 -11.94
C TYR A 173 3.05 -6.21 -11.70
N ILE A 174 3.75 -6.33 -10.57
CA ILE A 174 4.93 -5.51 -10.26
C ILE A 174 6.03 -5.74 -11.32
N HIS A 175 6.33 -6.99 -11.65
CA HIS A 175 7.42 -7.32 -12.57
C HIS A 175 7.11 -6.99 -14.03
N ASN A 176 5.93 -7.40 -14.52
CA ASN A 176 5.60 -7.35 -15.94
C ASN A 176 4.89 -6.06 -16.35
N THR A 177 4.07 -5.46 -15.46
CA THR A 177 3.30 -4.25 -15.76
C THR A 177 4.05 -3.00 -15.28
N ILE A 178 4.45 -2.96 -14.02
CA ILE A 178 5.20 -1.84 -13.45
C ILE A 178 6.66 -1.86 -13.96
N LYS A 179 7.17 -3.01 -14.39
CA LYS A 179 8.53 -3.25 -14.89
C LYS A 179 9.61 -2.88 -13.88
N ARG A 180 9.37 -3.23 -12.62
CA ARG A 180 10.31 -2.99 -11.53
C ARG A 180 10.75 -4.31 -10.89
N ASP A 181 12.03 -4.39 -10.54
CA ASP A 181 12.52 -5.42 -9.64
C ASP A 181 11.99 -5.18 -8.24
N TYR A 182 11.76 -6.25 -7.51
CA TYR A 182 11.25 -6.22 -6.14
C TYR A 182 11.94 -7.24 -5.25
N THR A 183 11.91 -7.01 -3.96
CA THR A 183 12.20 -8.02 -2.96
C THR A 183 10.89 -8.50 -2.33
N TYR A 184 10.65 -9.80 -2.39
CA TYR A 184 9.48 -10.43 -1.81
C TYR A 184 9.84 -11.07 -0.47
N TYR A 185 9.19 -10.63 0.59
CA TYR A 185 9.33 -11.19 1.94
C TYR A 185 8.08 -12.00 2.30
N LYS A 186 8.28 -13.26 2.59
CA LYS A 186 7.20 -14.16 3.02
C LYS A 186 7.34 -14.50 4.49
N ASN A 187 6.37 -14.05 5.31
CA ASN A 187 6.29 -14.45 6.71
C ASN A 187 5.54 -15.77 6.83
N GLU A 188 6.23 -16.82 7.22
CA GLU A 188 5.68 -18.17 7.39
C GLU A 188 5.07 -18.39 8.79
N TYR A 189 4.92 -17.34 9.60
CA TYR A 189 4.30 -17.40 10.92
C TYR A 189 2.86 -17.90 10.82
N THR A 190 2.55 -18.92 11.60
CA THR A 190 1.19 -19.45 11.73
C THR A 190 0.65 -19.05 13.10
N PRO A 191 -0.41 -18.21 13.18
CA PRO A 191 -1.03 -17.85 14.43
C PRO A 191 -1.60 -19.10 15.14
N GLU A 192 -1.33 -19.26 16.44
CA GLU A 192 -1.96 -20.30 17.24
C GLU A 192 -3.48 -20.13 17.18
N LYS A 193 -4.18 -21.21 16.82
CA LYS A 193 -5.64 -21.24 16.89
C LYS A 193 -6.05 -21.04 18.35
N LYS A 194 -6.73 -19.93 18.68
CA LYS A 194 -7.38 -19.78 19.98
C LYS A 194 -8.29 -20.99 20.16
N LYS A 195 -7.96 -21.86 21.13
CA LYS A 195 -8.90 -22.90 21.58
C LYS A 195 -10.14 -22.16 22.09
N SER A 196 -11.23 -22.23 21.35
CA SER A 196 -12.53 -21.81 21.86
C SER A 196 -12.87 -22.76 23.00
N ASN A 197 -12.70 -22.29 24.23
CA ASN A 197 -13.29 -22.96 25.39
C ASN A 197 -14.80 -22.79 25.26
N LEU A 198 -15.43 -23.70 24.54
CA LEU A 198 -16.85 -24.00 24.68
C LEU A 198 -17.01 -24.74 26.04
N HIS A 199 -17.07 -23.97 27.12
CA HIS A 199 -17.69 -24.47 28.31
C HIS A 199 -19.21 -24.43 28.09
N GLY A 200 -19.74 -25.56 27.63
CA GLY A 200 -21.13 -25.84 27.76
C GLY A 200 -21.45 -26.11 29.24
N THR A 201 -22.41 -25.42 29.77
CA THR A 201 -23.34 -25.87 30.79
C THR A 201 -24.71 -25.38 30.39
#